data_445ca5841d31e36ef80d5365489f2991
#
_entry.id   445ca5841d31e36ef80d5365489f2991
#
_cell.length_a   1.000
_cell.length_b   1.000
_cell.length_c   1.000
_cell.angle_alpha   90.00
_cell.angle_beta   90.00
_cell.angle_gamma   90.00
#
_symmetry.space_group_name_H-M   'P 1'
#
loop_
_entity.id
_entity.type
_entity.pdbx_description
1 polymer ?
#
loop_
_entity_poly.entity_id
_entity_poly.type
_entity_poly.pdbx_seq_one_letter_code
_entity_poly.pdbx_strand_id
1 'polypeptide(L)'
;MSGISLIETLFRLVMCHLVGDYVLQIDFIAKTKDENWYHLMVHCLLYCLPFYLAFGFVWQIFVLLAIHIVVDAMKARYKKINYITDQVIHYVTLLIFLV
;
A
#
# COMPACT_ATOMS: atom_id res chain seq x y z
N MET A 1 16.49 -13.29 12.40
CA MET A 1 15.24 -12.82 13.07
C MET A 1 14.62 -14.00 13.81
N SER A 2 14.23 -13.81 15.05
CA SER A 2 13.55 -14.86 15.81
C SER A 2 12.12 -15.06 15.27
N GLY A 3 11.47 -16.20 15.60
CA GLY A 3 10.09 -16.43 15.16
C GLY A 3 9.11 -15.39 15.68
N ILE A 4 9.31 -14.92 16.92
CA ILE A 4 8.45 -13.87 17.49
C ILE A 4 8.65 -12.55 16.74
N SER A 5 9.91 -12.18 16.42
CA SER A 5 10.20 -10.98 15.66
C SER A 5 9.61 -11.02 14.25
N LEU A 6 9.65 -12.20 13.62
CA LEU A 6 9.06 -12.37 12.29
C LEU A 6 7.53 -12.21 12.36
N ILE A 7 6.88 -12.86 13.32
CA ILE A 7 5.43 -12.76 13.50
C ILE A 7 5.03 -11.32 13.80
N GLU A 8 5.76 -10.64 14.67
CA GLU A 8 5.50 -9.25 14.99
C GLU A 8 5.64 -8.36 13.76
N THR A 9 6.69 -8.56 12.97
CA THR A 9 6.90 -7.78 11.75
C THR A 9 5.78 -8.01 10.74
N LEU A 10 5.38 -9.25 10.54
CA LEU A 10 4.28 -9.57 9.62
C LEU A 10 2.96 -8.95 10.10
N PHE A 11 2.68 -9.02 11.40
CA PHE A 11 1.47 -8.39 11.96
C PHE A 11 1.50 -6.88 11.74
N ARG A 12 2.66 -6.26 11.98
CA ARG A 12 2.82 -4.81 11.78
C ARG A 12 2.59 -4.42 10.32
N LEU A 13 3.12 -5.22 9.39
CA LEU A 13 2.92 -4.97 7.96
C LEU A 13 1.45 -5.08 7.58
N VAL A 14 0.74 -6.09 8.05
CA VAL A 14 -0.68 -6.25 7.76
C VAL A 14 -1.49 -5.08 8.32
N MET A 15 -1.20 -4.67 9.55
CA MET A 15 -1.90 -3.54 10.17
C MET A 15 -1.63 -2.24 9.39
N CYS A 16 -0.39 -2.01 8.98
CA CYS A 16 -0.06 -0.83 8.18
C CYS A 16 -0.81 -0.83 6.86
N HIS A 17 -0.87 -1.98 6.19
CA HIS A 17 -1.61 -2.11 4.94
C HIS A 17 -3.08 -1.78 5.12
N LEU A 18 -3.71 -2.34 6.14
CA LEU A 18 -5.14 -2.11 6.38
C LEU A 18 -5.43 -0.65 6.71
N VAL A 19 -4.58 -0.03 7.53
CA VAL A 19 -4.76 1.39 7.85
C VAL A 19 -4.60 2.25 6.60
N GLY A 20 -3.55 1.99 5.80
CA GLY A 20 -3.28 2.80 4.62
C GLY A 20 -4.31 2.63 3.52
N ASP A 21 -4.77 1.39 3.29
CA ASP A 21 -5.63 1.10 2.14
C ASP A 21 -7.12 1.31 2.46
N TYR A 22 -7.52 1.17 3.72
CA TYR A 22 -8.94 1.27 4.09
C TYR A 22 -9.25 2.46 4.96
N VAL A 23 -8.48 2.69 6.03
CA VAL A 23 -8.82 3.73 7.01
C VAL A 23 -8.49 5.12 6.48
N LEU A 24 -7.33 5.28 5.84
CA LEU A 24 -6.87 6.59 5.38
C LEU A 24 -7.42 6.96 4.00
N GLN A 25 -8.07 6.04 3.30
CA GLN A 25 -8.70 6.34 2.02
C GLN A 25 -10.08 6.97 2.27
N ILE A 26 -10.16 8.30 2.19
CA ILE A 26 -11.43 9.00 2.34
C ILE A 26 -12.31 8.79 1.11
N ASP A 27 -13.62 8.95 1.26
CA ASP A 27 -14.60 8.70 0.20
C ASP A 27 -14.32 9.52 -1.06
N PHE A 28 -13.97 10.79 -0.90
CA PHE A 28 -13.70 11.67 -2.04
C PHE A 28 -12.54 11.12 -2.88
N ILE A 29 -11.46 10.70 -2.23
CA ILE A 29 -10.29 10.13 -2.91
C ILE A 29 -10.67 8.79 -3.56
N ALA A 30 -11.42 7.95 -2.86
CA ALA A 30 -11.83 6.65 -3.37
C ALA A 30 -12.66 6.77 -4.65
N LYS A 31 -13.50 7.81 -4.74
CA LYS A 31 -14.36 8.03 -5.90
C LYS A 31 -13.67 8.70 -7.07
N THR A 32 -12.61 9.47 -6.83
CA THR A 32 -12.01 10.32 -7.86
C THR A 32 -10.60 9.92 -8.28
N LYS A 33 -9.96 8.98 -7.58
CA LYS A 33 -8.58 8.59 -7.90
C LYS A 33 -8.44 7.96 -9.29
N ASP A 34 -9.49 7.39 -9.84
CA ASP A 34 -9.48 6.82 -11.18
C ASP A 34 -9.60 7.89 -12.28
N GLU A 35 -10.02 9.09 -11.94
CA GLU A 35 -10.20 10.20 -12.88
C GLU A 35 -9.15 11.30 -12.71
N ASN A 36 -8.45 11.34 -11.58
CA ASN A 36 -7.55 12.44 -11.23
C ASN A 36 -6.23 11.88 -10.70
N TRP A 37 -5.15 12.09 -11.47
CA TRP A 37 -3.82 11.60 -11.10
C TRP A 37 -3.33 12.14 -9.76
N TYR A 38 -3.69 13.39 -9.43
CA TYR A 38 -3.31 13.97 -8.14
C TYR A 38 -3.96 13.21 -6.99
N HIS A 39 -5.24 12.87 -7.12
CA HIS A 39 -5.96 12.11 -6.10
C HIS A 39 -5.40 10.70 -5.96
N LEU A 40 -5.02 10.07 -7.08
CA LEU A 40 -4.36 8.77 -7.04
C LEU A 40 -3.03 8.85 -6.30
N MET A 41 -2.25 9.89 -6.57
CA MET A 41 -0.96 10.09 -5.90
C MET A 41 -1.15 10.32 -4.40
N VAL A 42 -2.14 11.12 -4.00
CA VAL A 42 -2.46 11.36 -2.59
C VAL A 42 -2.83 10.04 -1.90
N HIS A 43 -3.66 9.22 -2.54
CA HIS A 43 -4.01 7.91 -1.99
C HIS A 43 -2.77 7.05 -1.77
N CYS A 44 -1.88 7.01 -2.75
CA CYS A 44 -0.67 6.20 -2.65
C CYS A 44 0.28 6.69 -1.55
N LEU A 45 0.40 8.01 -1.40
CA LEU A 45 1.21 8.60 -0.34
C LEU A 45 0.62 8.30 1.04
N LEU A 46 -0.71 8.42 1.18
CA LEU A 46 -1.39 8.08 2.43
C LEU A 46 -1.24 6.60 2.76
N TYR A 47 -1.21 5.73 1.75
CA TYR A 47 -0.96 4.31 1.96
C TYR A 47 0.42 4.08 2.58
N CYS A 48 1.41 4.85 2.16
CA CYS A 48 2.78 4.71 2.68
C CYS A 48 2.97 5.30 4.08
N LEU A 49 2.07 6.18 4.52
CA LEU A 49 2.23 6.88 5.80
C LEU A 49 2.37 5.93 7.00
N PRO A 50 1.48 4.92 7.20
CA PRO A 50 1.66 4.01 8.34
C PRO A 50 2.98 3.25 8.27
N PHE A 51 3.45 2.89 7.08
CA PHE A 51 4.74 2.22 6.93
C PHE A 51 5.88 3.13 7.32
N TYR A 52 5.83 4.39 6.94
CA TYR A 52 6.82 5.38 7.35
C TYR A 52 6.86 5.53 8.89
N LEU A 53 5.69 5.59 9.51
CA LEU A 53 5.61 5.75 10.97
C LEU A 53 6.10 4.50 11.71
N ALA A 54 5.91 3.31 11.12
CA ALA A 54 6.29 2.05 11.77
C ALA A 54 7.76 1.68 11.52
N PHE A 55 8.28 1.93 10.33
CA PHE A 55 9.60 1.46 9.91
C PHE A 55 10.61 2.58 9.63
N GLY A 56 10.16 3.84 9.61
CA GLY A 56 11.02 4.97 9.32
C GLY A 56 11.22 5.20 7.83
N PHE A 57 12.15 6.08 7.51
CA PHE A 57 12.41 6.50 6.12
C PHE A 57 13.43 5.53 5.51
N VAL A 58 12.93 4.41 4.98
CA VAL A 58 13.75 3.34 4.44
C VAL A 58 13.47 3.16 2.95
N TRP A 59 14.41 2.53 2.22
CA TRP A 59 14.31 2.39 0.77
C TRP A 59 13.08 1.58 0.33
N GLN A 60 12.63 0.65 1.17
CA GLN A 60 11.44 -0.16 0.87
C GLN A 60 10.18 0.70 0.70
N ILE A 61 10.13 1.86 1.36
CA ILE A 61 9.00 2.77 1.21
C ILE A 61 8.86 3.24 -0.24
N PHE A 62 9.98 3.54 -0.89
CA PHE A 62 9.96 4.00 -2.29
C PHE A 62 9.50 2.90 -3.24
N VAL A 63 9.93 1.66 -3.01
CA VAL A 63 9.47 0.52 -3.81
C VAL A 63 7.98 0.29 -3.59
N LEU A 64 7.54 0.33 -2.33
CA LEU A 64 6.13 0.18 -1.98
C LEU A 64 5.28 1.24 -2.68
N LEU A 65 5.72 2.49 -2.64
CA LEU A 65 5.01 3.60 -3.29
C LEU A 65 4.91 3.38 -4.80
N ALA A 66 6.03 3.04 -5.45
CA ALA A 66 6.05 2.83 -6.89
C ALA A 66 5.10 1.70 -7.32
N ILE A 67 5.15 0.57 -6.63
CA ILE A 67 4.29 -0.57 -6.95
C ILE A 67 2.83 -0.21 -6.68
N HIS A 68 2.55 0.47 -5.57
CA HIS A 68 1.17 0.84 -5.25
C HIS A 68 0.58 1.78 -6.30
N ILE A 69 1.37 2.75 -6.79
CA ILE A 69 0.93 3.65 -7.85
C ILE A 69 0.58 2.86 -9.11
N VAL A 70 1.48 1.97 -9.54
CA VAL A 70 1.28 1.20 -10.77
C VAL A 70 0.07 0.27 -10.66
N VAL A 71 -0.01 -0.49 -9.57
CA VAL A 71 -1.08 -1.49 -9.40
C VAL A 71 -2.43 -0.82 -9.23
N ASP A 72 -2.48 0.25 -8.43
CA ASP A 72 -3.74 0.95 -8.20
C ASP A 72 -4.21 1.66 -9.46
N ALA A 73 -3.31 2.20 -10.27
CA ALA A 73 -3.66 2.77 -11.56
C ALA A 73 -4.22 1.71 -12.51
N MET A 74 -3.60 0.52 -12.54
CA MET A 74 -4.09 -0.58 -13.37
C MET A 74 -5.50 -1.01 -12.96
N LYS A 75 -5.79 -1.00 -11.67
CA LYS A 75 -7.13 -1.36 -11.18
C LYS A 75 -8.13 -0.23 -11.37
N ALA A 76 -7.78 0.97 -10.87
CA ALA A 76 -8.73 2.08 -10.78
C ALA A 76 -8.92 2.81 -12.10
N ARG A 77 -7.82 3.14 -12.81
CA ARG A 77 -7.89 3.93 -14.04
C ARG A 77 -8.08 3.07 -15.28
N TYR A 78 -7.36 1.95 -15.36
CA TYR A 78 -7.35 1.13 -16.58
C TYR A 78 -8.18 -0.13 -16.45
N LYS A 79 -8.60 -0.49 -15.23
CA LYS A 79 -9.48 -1.62 -14.94
C LYS A 79 -8.95 -2.93 -15.51
N LYS A 80 -7.61 -3.09 -15.49
CA LYS A 80 -6.95 -4.27 -16.04
C LYS A 80 -6.83 -5.42 -15.05
N ILE A 81 -7.00 -5.15 -13.75
CA ILE A 81 -6.94 -6.18 -12.70
C ILE A 81 -8.14 -6.03 -11.79
N ASN A 82 -8.53 -7.15 -11.17
CA ASN A 82 -9.65 -7.14 -10.23
C ASN A 82 -9.16 -6.86 -8.79
N TYR A 83 -10.11 -6.74 -7.85
CA TYR A 83 -9.82 -6.45 -6.46
C TYR A 83 -8.94 -7.53 -5.82
N ILE A 84 -9.21 -8.80 -6.09
CA ILE A 84 -8.45 -9.90 -5.48
C ILE A 84 -7.00 -9.87 -5.96
N THR A 85 -6.76 -9.69 -7.26
CA THR A 85 -5.40 -9.57 -7.81
C THR A 85 -4.68 -8.37 -7.21
N ASP A 86 -5.36 -7.25 -7.10
CA ASP A 86 -4.83 -6.03 -6.48
C ASP A 86 -4.34 -6.31 -5.06
N GLN A 87 -5.16 -6.96 -4.24
CA GLN A 87 -4.81 -7.24 -2.85
C GLN A 87 -3.67 -8.25 -2.73
N VAL A 88 -3.67 -9.28 -3.58
CA VAL A 88 -2.59 -10.27 -3.59
C VAL A 88 -1.25 -9.61 -3.89
N ILE A 89 -1.20 -8.73 -4.90
CA ILE A 89 0.03 -8.03 -5.25
C ILE A 89 0.49 -7.15 -4.09
N HIS A 90 -0.42 -6.44 -3.42
CA HIS A 90 -0.06 -5.61 -2.29
C HIS A 90 0.52 -6.43 -1.13
N TYR A 91 -0.10 -7.56 -0.78
CA TYR A 91 0.42 -8.41 0.30
C TYR A 91 1.77 -9.02 -0.05
N VAL A 92 1.95 -9.45 -1.30
CA VAL A 92 3.26 -9.97 -1.73
C VAL A 92 4.33 -8.88 -1.65
N THR A 93 3.98 -7.66 -2.04
CA THR A 93 4.90 -6.52 -1.98
C THR A 93 5.36 -6.23 -0.55
N LEU A 94 4.53 -6.48 0.45
CA LEU A 94 4.90 -6.24 1.85
C LEU A 94 6.12 -7.08 2.28
N LEU A 95 6.35 -8.21 1.63
CA LEU A 95 7.49 -9.09 1.97
C LEU A 95 8.84 -8.40 1.77
N ILE A 96 8.89 -7.31 1.00
CA ILE A 96 10.13 -6.56 0.79
C ILE A 96 10.66 -5.97 2.11
N PHE A 97 9.79 -5.75 3.10
CA PHE A 97 10.21 -5.25 4.40
C PHE A 97 10.94 -6.30 5.24
N LEU A 98 10.95 -7.55 4.78
CA LEU A 98 11.69 -8.62 5.46
C LEU A 98 13.14 -8.72 4.98
N VAL A 99 13.53 -7.97 3.98
CA VAL A 99 14.87 -7.98 3.40
C VAL A 99 15.82 -7.01 4.10
#